data_35248bef9ed615fefbfcd474656b4952
#
_entry.id   35248bef9ed615fefbfcd474656b4952
#
_cell.length_a   1.000
_cell.length_b   1.000
_cell.length_c   1.000
_cell.angle_alpha   90.00
_cell.angle_beta   90.00
_cell.angle_gamma   90.00
#
_symmetry.space_group_name_H-M   'P 1'
#
loop_
_entity.id
_entity.type
_entity.pdbx_description
1 polymer ?
#
loop_
_entity_poly.entity_id
_entity_poly.type
_entity_poly.pdbx_seq_one_letter_code
_entity_poly.pdbx_strand_id
1 'polypeptide(L)'
;MMTVEQAKNADFWRGLNPGLQICGVSASSPQLADANTDAANAATDLFATTDFSALSDRFWDEGYFLLHDILPAELLARLRAAIEQLIASGLPPAMIYLYDEAWQVFSALRPLLTHFLGEKIALLPHFWAWHVDPRDGGRGWPPHRDYQGESAIGDDMLISLSLWVPLSDATPENGCMYVLPRSFERWYDSPVTKPQDVVLQDVRALPAGPGAVMGWRQDVYHWGSRASRHASSPRISLSLEFQNAAFDPLGDPLLDLETPPSFDERLLLIAGQFEKYRHMQNMDDETLAWCQAILKG
;
A
#
# COMPACT_ATOMS: atom_id res chain seq x y z
N MET A 1 20.74 -16.82 -3.13
CA MET A 1 19.61 -17.49 -3.84
C MET A 1 18.70 -18.13 -2.80
N MET A 2 17.47 -17.67 -2.65
CA MET A 2 16.50 -18.22 -1.68
C MET A 2 15.84 -19.47 -2.26
N THR A 3 15.85 -20.58 -1.51
CA THR A 3 15.13 -21.80 -1.92
C THR A 3 13.65 -21.72 -1.54
N VAL A 4 12.79 -22.52 -2.20
CA VAL A 4 11.36 -22.64 -1.84
C VAL A 4 11.19 -23.10 -0.39
N GLU A 5 12.07 -23.97 0.10
CA GLU A 5 12.07 -24.45 1.49
C GLU A 5 12.38 -23.31 2.48
N GLN A 6 13.37 -22.47 2.17
CA GLN A 6 13.66 -21.27 2.97
C GLN A 6 12.48 -20.31 2.98
N ALA A 7 11.84 -20.11 1.82
CA ALA A 7 10.69 -19.24 1.70
C ALA A 7 9.50 -19.69 2.55
N LYS A 8 9.26 -21.00 2.63
CA LYS A 8 8.20 -21.61 3.47
C LYS A 8 8.56 -21.68 4.95
N ASN A 9 9.78 -21.28 5.33
CA ASN A 9 10.24 -21.36 6.71
C ASN A 9 10.14 -20.01 7.42
N ALA A 10 9.15 -19.82 8.30
CA ALA A 10 8.95 -18.59 9.06
C ALA A 10 10.18 -18.19 9.90
N ASP A 11 10.97 -19.16 10.40
CA ASP A 11 12.16 -18.88 11.20
C ASP A 11 13.28 -18.27 10.36
N PHE A 12 13.37 -18.61 9.08
CA PHE A 12 14.27 -17.92 8.14
C PHE A 12 13.97 -16.41 8.11
N TRP A 13 12.70 -16.04 7.98
CA TRP A 13 12.26 -14.64 7.91
C TRP A 13 12.42 -13.92 9.24
N ARG A 14 12.13 -14.60 10.38
CA ARG A 14 12.39 -14.05 11.72
C ARG A 14 13.88 -13.78 11.93
N GLY A 15 14.74 -14.68 11.45
CA GLY A 15 16.19 -14.49 11.50
C GLY A 15 16.69 -13.33 10.65
N LEU A 16 16.03 -13.05 9.51
CA LEU A 16 16.38 -11.97 8.62
C LEU A 16 16.04 -10.58 9.19
N ASN A 17 14.88 -10.46 9.83
CA ASN A 17 14.40 -9.21 10.46
C ASN A 17 13.94 -9.49 11.91
N PRO A 18 14.87 -9.69 12.85
CA PRO A 18 14.54 -10.09 14.23
C PRO A 18 13.78 -9.00 15.02
N GLY A 19 13.74 -7.77 14.52
CA GLY A 19 12.96 -6.67 15.08
C GLY A 19 11.49 -6.65 14.67
N LEU A 20 11.06 -7.56 13.78
CA LEU A 20 9.67 -7.70 13.32
C LEU A 20 9.10 -9.07 13.72
N GLN A 21 7.78 -9.14 13.76
CA GLN A 21 7.05 -10.33 14.17
C GLN A 21 6.44 -11.05 12.98
N ILE A 22 6.37 -12.37 13.11
CA ILE A 22 5.56 -13.25 12.28
C ILE A 22 4.78 -14.12 13.24
N CYS A 23 3.53 -13.77 13.54
CA CYS A 23 2.69 -14.57 14.40
C CYS A 23 2.34 -15.86 13.66
N GLY A 24 2.73 -16.98 14.29
CA GLY A 24 2.34 -18.31 13.83
C GLY A 24 0.87 -18.54 14.13
N VAL A 25 0.12 -18.86 13.10
CA VAL A 25 -1.13 -19.61 13.08
C VAL A 25 -1.69 -19.98 14.46
N SER A 26 -2.65 -19.24 14.94
CA SER A 26 -3.90 -19.77 15.51
C SER A 26 -4.81 -18.61 15.89
N ALA A 27 -5.99 -18.56 15.30
CA ALA A 27 -7.09 -17.64 15.64
C ALA A 27 -7.60 -17.76 17.10
N SER A 28 -6.83 -18.34 18.00
CA SER A 28 -7.19 -18.64 19.39
C SER A 28 -6.18 -18.14 20.44
N SER A 29 -5.26 -17.24 20.10
CA SER A 29 -4.38 -16.66 21.12
C SER A 29 -5.05 -15.47 21.80
N PRO A 30 -5.30 -15.50 23.12
CA PRO A 30 -5.89 -14.37 23.87
C PRO A 30 -5.10 -13.06 23.76
N GLN A 31 -3.81 -13.14 23.43
CA GLN A 31 -2.92 -11.99 23.27
C GLN A 31 -3.24 -11.10 22.05
N LEU A 32 -3.94 -11.62 21.03
CA LEU A 32 -4.38 -10.82 19.88
C LEU A 32 -5.61 -9.94 20.22
N ALA A 33 -6.48 -10.41 21.12
CA ALA A 33 -7.66 -9.66 21.53
C ALA A 33 -7.30 -8.42 22.37
N ASP A 34 -6.32 -8.55 23.29
CA ASP A 34 -5.85 -7.43 24.12
C ASP A 34 -5.04 -6.42 23.27
N ALA A 35 -4.19 -6.92 22.37
CA ALA A 35 -3.44 -6.08 21.43
C ALA A 35 -4.37 -5.29 20.47
N ASN A 36 -5.49 -5.88 20.04
CA ASN A 36 -6.47 -5.20 19.20
C ASN A 36 -7.23 -4.10 19.94
N THR A 37 -7.52 -4.26 21.23
CA THR A 37 -8.21 -3.22 22.02
C THR A 37 -7.31 -2.03 22.25
N ASP A 38 -6.04 -2.25 22.58
CA ASP A 38 -5.04 -1.19 22.73
C ASP A 38 -4.72 -0.51 21.38
N ALA A 39 -4.67 -1.26 20.29
CA ALA A 39 -4.49 -0.74 18.95
C ALA A 39 -5.71 0.09 18.49
N ALA A 40 -6.94 -0.31 18.82
CA ALA A 40 -8.14 0.45 18.48
C ALA A 40 -8.23 1.77 19.24
N ASN A 41 -7.86 1.79 20.52
CA ASN A 41 -7.79 3.02 21.32
C ASN A 41 -6.68 3.95 20.81
N ALA A 42 -5.50 3.42 20.53
CA ALA A 42 -4.40 4.18 19.95
C ALA A 42 -4.77 4.71 18.54
N ALA A 43 -5.48 3.94 17.72
CA ALA A 43 -5.94 4.37 16.41
C ALA A 43 -6.92 5.54 16.47
N THR A 44 -7.78 5.60 17.49
CA THR A 44 -8.70 6.73 17.70
C THR A 44 -7.92 8.02 18.02
N ASP A 45 -6.83 7.93 18.77
CA ASP A 45 -5.97 9.07 19.10
C ASP A 45 -5.21 9.61 17.89
N LEU A 46 -4.86 8.77 16.91
CA LEU A 46 -4.16 9.20 15.70
C LEU A 46 -4.93 10.25 14.88
N PHE A 47 -6.26 10.25 14.97
CA PHE A 47 -7.14 11.13 14.21
C PHE A 47 -7.84 12.17 15.07
N ALA A 48 -7.44 12.36 16.34
CA ALA A 48 -8.09 13.26 17.29
C ALA A 48 -8.19 14.72 16.81
N THR A 49 -7.26 15.16 15.96
CA THR A 49 -7.24 16.51 15.39
C THR A 49 -7.71 16.59 13.94
N THR A 50 -8.14 15.47 13.35
CA THR A 50 -8.53 15.42 11.95
C THR A 50 -9.96 15.93 11.77
N ASP A 51 -10.13 16.99 10.98
CA ASP A 51 -11.44 17.43 10.53
C ASP A 51 -11.90 16.54 9.36
N PHE A 52 -12.66 15.49 9.70
CA PHE A 52 -13.17 14.53 8.72
C PHE A 52 -14.17 15.14 7.73
N SER A 53 -14.90 16.22 8.10
CA SER A 53 -15.83 16.90 7.21
C SER A 53 -15.06 17.62 6.10
N ALA A 54 -14.09 18.44 6.47
CA ALA A 54 -13.25 19.15 5.51
C ALA A 54 -12.42 18.18 4.64
N LEU A 55 -12.00 17.04 5.22
CA LEU A 55 -11.31 15.98 4.49
C LEU A 55 -12.22 15.36 3.41
N SER A 56 -13.48 15.07 3.76
CA SER A 56 -14.48 14.54 2.83
C SER A 56 -14.77 15.50 1.68
N ASP A 57 -15.06 16.76 1.99
CA ASP A 57 -15.36 17.77 0.95
C ASP A 57 -14.24 17.82 -0.08
N ARG A 58 -13.00 17.85 0.40
CA ARG A 58 -11.83 17.87 -0.47
C ARG A 58 -11.64 16.57 -1.26
N PHE A 59 -11.84 15.42 -0.60
CA PHE A 59 -11.71 14.11 -1.23
C PHE A 59 -12.71 13.90 -2.35
N TRP A 60 -13.97 14.30 -2.15
CA TRP A 60 -15.00 14.17 -3.17
C TRP A 60 -14.76 15.08 -4.38
N ASP A 61 -14.23 16.28 -4.18
CA ASP A 61 -13.88 17.19 -5.28
C ASP A 61 -12.61 16.75 -6.02
N GLU A 62 -11.53 16.45 -5.27
CA GLU A 62 -10.21 16.19 -5.83
C GLU A 62 -9.95 14.71 -6.16
N GLY A 63 -10.63 13.80 -5.48
CA GLY A 63 -10.48 12.34 -5.62
C GLY A 63 -9.34 11.73 -4.79
N TYR A 64 -8.62 12.54 -4.00
CA TYR A 64 -7.53 12.09 -3.17
C TYR A 64 -7.40 12.94 -1.89
N PHE A 65 -6.66 12.40 -0.91
CA PHE A 65 -6.21 13.15 0.26
C PHE A 65 -4.74 12.88 0.59
N LEU A 66 -4.15 13.78 1.35
CA LEU A 66 -2.84 13.63 1.98
C LEU A 66 -2.94 14.17 3.41
N LEU A 67 -2.72 13.29 4.38
CA LEU A 67 -2.62 13.59 5.80
C LEU A 67 -1.16 13.47 6.24
N HIS A 68 -0.71 14.37 7.09
CA HIS A 68 0.65 14.37 7.63
C HIS A 68 0.63 13.94 9.10
N ASP A 69 1.75 13.38 9.58
CA ASP A 69 1.99 13.08 10.99
C ASP A 69 0.92 12.18 11.65
N ILE A 70 0.35 11.23 10.90
CA ILE A 70 -0.66 10.31 11.40
C ILE A 70 -0.03 9.08 12.05
N LEU A 71 0.91 8.44 11.37
CA LEU A 71 1.45 7.14 11.78
C LEU A 71 2.69 7.28 12.67
N PRO A 72 2.88 6.38 13.67
CA PRO A 72 4.01 6.41 14.59
C PRO A 72 5.35 6.22 13.88
N ALA A 73 6.27 7.17 14.04
CA ALA A 73 7.57 7.19 13.37
C ALA A 73 8.41 5.94 13.66
N GLU A 74 8.33 5.40 14.89
CA GLU A 74 9.10 4.21 15.29
C GLU A 74 8.68 2.96 14.50
N LEU A 75 7.39 2.72 14.32
CA LEU A 75 6.88 1.61 13.51
C LEU A 75 7.38 1.71 12.07
N LEU A 76 7.27 2.90 11.48
CA LEU A 76 7.67 3.14 10.11
C LEU A 76 9.19 3.01 9.92
N ALA A 77 9.98 3.44 10.90
CA ALA A 77 11.44 3.29 10.89
C ALA A 77 11.85 1.80 10.93
N ARG A 78 11.18 0.97 11.73
CA ARG A 78 11.42 -0.48 11.75
C ARG A 78 11.08 -1.14 10.42
N LEU A 79 9.94 -0.82 9.83
CA LEU A 79 9.53 -1.34 8.53
C LEU A 79 10.48 -0.90 7.41
N ARG A 80 10.93 0.36 7.44
CA ARG A 80 11.94 0.87 6.52
C ARG A 80 13.24 0.07 6.62
N ALA A 81 13.79 -0.09 7.83
CA ALA A 81 15.02 -0.84 8.06
C ALA A 81 14.89 -2.30 7.58
N ALA A 82 13.71 -2.92 7.79
CA ALA A 82 13.45 -4.27 7.33
C ALA A 82 13.42 -4.38 5.80
N ILE A 83 12.83 -3.41 5.09
CA ILE A 83 12.87 -3.36 3.62
C ILE A 83 14.30 -3.16 3.12
N GLU A 84 15.08 -2.28 3.75
CA GLU A 84 16.49 -2.08 3.42
C GLU A 84 17.30 -3.39 3.61
N GLN A 85 17.00 -4.17 4.66
CA GLN A 85 17.60 -5.49 4.90
C GLN A 85 17.17 -6.54 3.85
N LEU A 86 15.90 -6.55 3.43
CA LEU A 86 15.42 -7.40 2.33
C LEU A 86 16.20 -7.11 1.04
N ILE A 87 16.30 -5.84 0.66
CA ILE A 87 17.04 -5.40 -0.53
C ILE A 87 18.54 -5.79 -0.43
N ALA A 88 19.17 -5.56 0.73
CA ALA A 88 20.58 -5.95 0.95
C ALA A 88 20.80 -7.47 0.82
N SER A 89 19.75 -8.26 1.05
CA SER A 89 19.75 -9.73 0.90
C SER A 89 19.33 -10.20 -0.49
N GLY A 90 19.11 -9.28 -1.44
CA GLY A 90 18.68 -9.59 -2.80
C GLY A 90 17.20 -10.03 -2.89
N LEU A 91 16.38 -9.64 -1.91
CA LEU A 91 14.96 -10.02 -1.84
C LEU A 91 14.06 -8.83 -2.20
N PRO A 92 12.90 -9.09 -2.84
CA PRO A 92 11.96 -8.04 -3.20
C PRO A 92 11.37 -7.32 -1.96
N PRO A 93 11.15 -5.98 -2.02
CA PRO A 93 10.61 -5.22 -0.90
C PRO A 93 9.21 -5.70 -0.45
N ALA A 94 8.40 -6.26 -1.36
CA ALA A 94 7.06 -6.76 -1.04
C ALA A 94 7.07 -7.96 -0.07
N MET A 95 8.23 -8.60 0.16
CA MET A 95 8.38 -9.61 1.22
C MET A 95 8.16 -9.03 2.62
N ILE A 96 8.12 -7.72 2.79
CA ILE A 96 7.75 -7.07 4.06
C ILE A 96 6.35 -7.49 4.55
N TYR A 97 5.46 -7.85 3.65
CA TYR A 97 4.11 -8.32 3.99
C TYR A 97 4.06 -9.73 4.59
N LEU A 98 5.20 -10.41 4.74
CA LEU A 98 5.30 -11.60 5.60
C LEU A 98 5.25 -11.25 7.09
N TYR A 99 5.57 -10.01 7.47
CA TYR A 99 5.64 -9.54 8.85
C TYR A 99 4.35 -8.84 9.28
N ASP A 100 4.00 -8.99 10.54
CA ASP A 100 2.75 -8.50 11.11
C ASP A 100 2.66 -6.97 11.08
N GLU A 101 3.78 -6.29 11.29
CA GLU A 101 3.82 -4.83 11.35
C GLU A 101 3.40 -4.15 10.05
N ALA A 102 3.61 -4.80 8.89
CA ALA A 102 3.15 -4.26 7.62
C ALA A 102 1.62 -4.20 7.52
N TRP A 103 0.92 -5.18 8.12
CA TRP A 103 -0.53 -5.21 8.21
C TRP A 103 -1.06 -4.28 9.31
N GLN A 104 -0.36 -4.18 10.45
CA GLN A 104 -0.70 -3.30 11.57
C GLN A 104 -0.75 -1.83 11.16
N VAL A 105 0.13 -1.37 10.26
CA VAL A 105 0.07 -0.01 9.71
C VAL A 105 -1.32 0.31 9.17
N PHE A 106 -1.91 -0.59 8.42
CA PHE A 106 -3.21 -0.36 7.78
C PHE A 106 -4.38 -0.60 8.72
N SER A 107 -4.26 -1.54 9.67
CA SER A 107 -5.26 -1.73 10.73
C SER A 107 -5.37 -0.48 11.62
N ALA A 108 -4.26 0.20 11.89
CA ALA A 108 -4.25 1.47 12.62
C ALA A 108 -5.02 2.59 11.90
N LEU A 109 -5.22 2.48 10.59
CA LEU A 109 -5.98 3.44 9.78
C LEU A 109 -7.49 3.14 9.73
N ARG A 110 -7.98 2.19 10.54
CA ARG A 110 -9.41 1.83 10.59
C ARG A 110 -10.37 3.01 10.73
N PRO A 111 -10.14 4.02 11.61
CA PRO A 111 -11.05 5.15 11.70
C PRO A 111 -11.19 5.92 10.38
N LEU A 112 -10.10 6.10 9.65
CA LEU A 112 -10.08 6.72 8.33
C LEU A 112 -10.80 5.86 7.29
N LEU A 113 -10.55 4.56 7.28
CA LEU A 113 -11.22 3.61 6.40
C LEU A 113 -12.73 3.53 6.66
N THR A 114 -13.14 3.48 7.95
CA THR A 114 -14.55 3.49 8.33
C THR A 114 -15.26 4.77 7.86
N HIS A 115 -14.58 5.90 7.97
CA HIS A 115 -15.14 7.17 7.53
C HIS A 115 -15.47 7.17 6.03
N PHE A 116 -14.61 6.61 5.18
CA PHE A 116 -14.81 6.62 3.72
C PHE A 116 -15.57 5.40 3.18
N LEU A 117 -15.36 4.21 3.76
CA LEU A 117 -15.90 2.95 3.26
C LEU A 117 -17.06 2.39 4.10
N GLY A 118 -17.40 3.04 5.24
CA GLY A 118 -18.38 2.55 6.18
C GLY A 118 -17.84 1.44 7.08
N GLU A 119 -18.73 0.86 7.91
CA GLU A 119 -18.37 -0.10 8.96
C GLU A 119 -17.85 -1.45 8.44
N LYS A 120 -18.31 -1.86 7.25
CA LYS A 120 -17.94 -3.14 6.65
C LYS A 120 -16.81 -2.93 5.65
N ILE A 121 -15.60 -3.06 6.13
CA ILE A 121 -14.38 -2.89 5.34
C ILE A 121 -13.82 -4.26 5.01
N ALA A 122 -13.49 -4.47 3.74
CA ALA A 122 -12.67 -5.59 3.29
C ALA A 122 -11.36 -5.07 2.71
N LEU A 123 -10.29 -5.82 2.94
CA LEU A 123 -9.00 -5.58 2.34
C LEU A 123 -8.91 -6.41 1.06
N LEU A 124 -8.54 -5.75 -0.03
CA LEU A 124 -8.30 -6.40 -1.31
C LEU A 124 -6.94 -7.13 -1.30
N PRO A 125 -6.78 -8.24 -2.01
CA PRO A 125 -5.51 -8.93 -2.11
C PRO A 125 -4.56 -8.18 -3.07
N HIS A 126 -4.57 -6.87 -3.00
CA HIS A 126 -3.78 -5.98 -3.83
C HIS A 126 -2.94 -5.09 -2.93
N PHE A 127 -1.65 -5.41 -2.84
CA PHE A 127 -0.70 -4.68 -2.03
C PHE A 127 0.66 -4.64 -2.70
N TRP A 128 1.46 -3.64 -2.38
CA TRP A 128 2.82 -3.53 -2.87
C TRP A 128 3.74 -2.79 -1.90
N ALA A 129 5.02 -3.09 -1.98
CA ALA A 129 6.07 -2.34 -1.31
C ALA A 129 7.10 -1.89 -2.33
N TRP A 130 7.56 -0.67 -2.17
CA TRP A 130 8.44 0.01 -3.10
C TRP A 130 9.80 0.29 -2.48
N HIS A 131 10.84 0.08 -3.27
CA HIS A 131 12.17 0.63 -3.05
C HIS A 131 12.64 1.23 -4.37
N VAL A 132 12.48 2.55 -4.52
CA VAL A 132 12.83 3.28 -5.74
C VAL A 132 14.19 3.91 -5.51
N ASP A 133 15.24 3.25 -5.98
CA ASP A 133 16.62 3.73 -5.85
C ASP A 133 17.00 4.64 -7.03
N PRO A 134 17.43 5.88 -6.78
CA PRO A 134 17.89 6.79 -7.83
C PRO A 134 19.13 6.27 -8.57
N ARG A 135 19.98 5.47 -7.92
CA ARG A 135 21.20 4.90 -8.53
C ARG A 135 20.89 3.90 -9.63
N ASP A 136 19.81 3.16 -9.47
CA ASP A 136 19.36 2.13 -10.43
C ASP A 136 18.41 2.70 -11.48
N GLY A 137 18.17 4.01 -11.48
CA GLY A 137 17.17 4.65 -12.33
C GLY A 137 15.75 4.20 -12.00
N GLY A 138 15.53 3.85 -10.73
CA GLY A 138 14.27 3.34 -10.20
C GLY A 138 13.09 4.24 -10.51
N ARG A 139 11.93 3.62 -10.69
CA ARG A 139 10.66 4.32 -10.94
C ARG A 139 9.52 3.58 -10.24
N GLY A 140 8.47 4.33 -9.93
CA GLY A 140 7.17 3.74 -9.61
C GLY A 140 6.47 3.18 -10.85
N TRP A 141 5.27 2.72 -10.68
CA TRP A 141 4.44 2.30 -11.82
C TRP A 141 4.09 3.50 -12.70
N PRO A 142 3.91 3.26 -14.03
CA PRO A 142 3.53 4.32 -14.96
C PRO A 142 2.12 4.85 -14.62
N PRO A 143 1.72 6.01 -15.18
CA PRO A 143 0.39 6.57 -14.97
C PRO A 143 -0.72 5.56 -15.27
N HIS A 144 -1.63 5.35 -14.28
CA HIS A 144 -2.71 4.36 -14.34
C HIS A 144 -3.84 4.72 -13.38
N ARG A 145 -4.91 3.95 -13.42
CA ARG A 145 -5.96 3.85 -12.40
C ARG A 145 -5.88 2.44 -11.79
N ASP A 146 -6.07 2.31 -10.49
CA ASP A 146 -6.10 0.99 -9.84
C ASP A 146 -7.33 0.19 -10.31
N TYR A 147 -8.43 0.89 -10.56
CA TYR A 147 -9.64 0.31 -11.11
C TYR A 147 -10.14 1.13 -12.29
N GLN A 148 -10.50 0.44 -13.41
CA GLN A 148 -10.94 1.10 -14.64
C GLN A 148 -12.43 1.47 -14.64
N GLY A 149 -13.19 0.95 -13.68
CA GLY A 149 -14.59 1.33 -13.47
C GLY A 149 -14.75 2.47 -12.49
N GLU A 150 -15.98 2.81 -12.16
CA GLU A 150 -16.28 3.80 -11.13
C GLU A 150 -16.01 3.20 -9.74
N SER A 151 -15.21 3.88 -8.93
CA SER A 151 -14.90 3.47 -7.55
C SER A 151 -15.82 4.11 -6.51
N ALA A 152 -16.87 4.81 -6.96
CA ALA A 152 -17.89 5.42 -6.10
C ALA A 152 -19.24 5.46 -6.80
N ILE A 153 -20.32 5.49 -6.03
CA ILE A 153 -21.69 5.73 -6.48
C ILE A 153 -22.10 7.13 -6.01
N GLY A 154 -22.38 8.02 -6.96
CA GLY A 154 -22.64 9.43 -6.63
C GLY A 154 -21.41 10.10 -6.00
N ASP A 155 -21.67 11.10 -5.15
CA ASP A 155 -20.64 11.90 -4.47
C ASP A 155 -20.55 11.61 -2.97
N ASP A 156 -21.09 10.48 -2.50
CA ASP A 156 -21.18 10.17 -1.08
C ASP A 156 -20.93 8.69 -0.72
N MET A 157 -20.88 7.78 -1.69
CA MET A 157 -20.70 6.35 -1.44
C MET A 157 -19.47 5.79 -2.16
N LEU A 158 -18.40 5.60 -1.41
CA LEU A 158 -17.16 5.03 -1.94
C LEU A 158 -17.24 3.49 -1.97
N ILE A 159 -16.90 2.92 -3.13
CA ILE A 159 -16.81 1.46 -3.32
C ILE A 159 -15.44 0.97 -2.89
N SER A 160 -14.37 1.66 -3.32
CA SER A 160 -13.00 1.25 -3.06
C SER A 160 -12.03 2.42 -2.91
N LEU A 161 -10.98 2.19 -2.14
CA LEU A 161 -9.97 3.17 -1.74
C LEU A 161 -8.59 2.53 -1.75
N SER A 162 -7.63 3.21 -2.35
CA SER A 162 -6.22 2.86 -2.21
C SER A 162 -5.55 3.73 -1.16
N LEU A 163 -4.72 3.13 -0.30
CA LEU A 163 -3.86 3.83 0.65
C LEU A 163 -2.38 3.61 0.31
N TRP A 164 -1.62 4.66 0.51
CA TRP A 164 -0.18 4.67 0.32
C TRP A 164 0.52 5.36 1.50
N VAL A 165 1.55 4.71 2.03
CA VAL A 165 2.28 5.15 3.23
C VAL A 165 3.77 5.25 2.92
N PRO A 166 4.38 6.45 2.94
CA PRO A 166 5.82 6.62 2.81
C PRO A 166 6.54 6.17 4.09
N LEU A 167 7.58 5.37 3.93
CA LEU A 167 8.52 4.98 5.00
C LEU A 167 9.82 5.78 4.96
N SER A 168 10.05 6.51 3.89
CA SER A 168 11.11 7.50 3.72
C SER A 168 10.54 8.76 3.10
N ASP A 169 11.29 9.85 3.09
CA ASP A 169 10.88 11.05 2.37
C ASP A 169 10.63 10.73 0.91
N ALA A 170 9.45 11.12 0.43
CA ALA A 170 9.04 11.06 -0.95
C ALA A 170 8.99 12.49 -1.52
N THR A 171 9.91 12.79 -2.39
CA THR A 171 10.07 14.13 -3.00
C THR A 171 9.93 14.03 -4.52
N PRO A 172 9.72 15.12 -5.25
CA PRO A 172 9.77 15.11 -6.70
C PRO A 172 11.10 14.56 -7.26
N GLU A 173 12.19 14.70 -6.51
CA GLU A 173 13.52 14.23 -6.93
C GLU A 173 13.65 12.70 -6.84
N ASN A 174 13.12 12.07 -5.79
CA ASN A 174 13.20 10.61 -5.62
C ASN A 174 11.93 9.87 -6.02
N GLY A 175 10.99 10.56 -6.70
CA GLY A 175 9.84 9.94 -7.32
C GLY A 175 8.61 9.86 -6.42
N CYS A 176 8.19 10.97 -5.78
CA CYS A 176 6.93 11.03 -5.04
C CYS A 176 5.73 10.64 -5.91
N MET A 177 4.57 10.52 -5.30
CA MET A 177 3.32 10.29 -6.02
C MET A 177 2.86 11.56 -6.76
N TYR A 178 2.25 11.34 -7.90
CA TYR A 178 1.58 12.34 -8.72
C TYR A 178 0.16 11.90 -8.98
N VAL A 179 -0.74 12.85 -9.02
CA VAL A 179 -2.15 12.62 -9.33
C VAL A 179 -2.66 13.63 -10.35
N LEU A 180 -3.63 13.23 -11.15
CA LEU A 180 -4.50 14.13 -11.87
C LEU A 180 -5.78 14.29 -11.06
N PRO A 181 -5.99 15.43 -10.36
CA PRO A 181 -7.19 15.64 -9.56
C PRO A 181 -8.46 15.57 -10.40
N ARG A 182 -9.53 15.00 -9.86
CA ARG A 182 -10.83 14.93 -10.53
C ARG A 182 -11.40 16.31 -10.84
N SER A 183 -11.11 17.29 -9.98
CA SER A 183 -11.49 18.69 -10.19
C SER A 183 -10.97 19.28 -11.50
N PHE A 184 -9.86 18.77 -12.03
CA PHE A 184 -9.34 19.13 -13.36
C PHE A 184 -9.81 18.17 -14.44
N GLU A 185 -9.73 16.85 -14.21
CA GLU A 185 -10.07 15.85 -15.24
C GLU A 185 -11.50 15.98 -15.77
N ARG A 186 -12.44 16.42 -14.94
CA ARG A 186 -13.84 16.66 -15.35
C ARG A 186 -14.02 17.70 -16.47
N TRP A 187 -12.99 18.53 -16.71
CA TRP A 187 -12.99 19.53 -17.78
C TRP A 187 -12.36 19.02 -19.08
N TYR A 188 -11.89 17.79 -19.10
CA TYR A 188 -11.36 17.18 -20.31
C TYR A 188 -12.51 16.72 -21.21
N ASP A 189 -12.32 16.82 -22.53
CA ASP A 189 -13.33 16.38 -23.52
C ASP A 189 -13.64 14.88 -23.44
N SER A 190 -12.71 14.10 -22.88
CA SER A 190 -12.85 12.66 -22.64
C SER A 190 -11.99 12.23 -21.46
N PRO A 191 -12.35 11.14 -20.75
CA PRO A 191 -11.53 10.60 -19.67
C PRO A 191 -10.12 10.26 -20.14
N VAL A 192 -9.13 10.54 -19.29
CA VAL A 192 -7.73 10.19 -19.56
C VAL A 192 -7.59 8.67 -19.61
N THR A 193 -7.11 8.17 -20.75
CA THR A 193 -6.84 6.74 -20.95
C THR A 193 -5.37 6.43 -21.18
N LYS A 194 -4.59 7.43 -21.54
CA LYS A 194 -3.16 7.30 -21.84
C LYS A 194 -2.36 8.44 -21.21
N PRO A 195 -1.10 8.21 -20.84
CA PRO A 195 -0.24 9.23 -20.24
C PRO A 195 -0.12 10.53 -21.06
N GLN A 196 -0.13 10.41 -22.39
CA GLN A 196 -0.03 11.57 -23.30
C GLN A 196 -1.26 12.47 -23.32
N ASP A 197 -2.39 12.00 -22.82
CA ASP A 197 -3.64 12.77 -22.74
C ASP A 197 -3.64 13.71 -21.53
N VAL A 198 -2.68 13.55 -20.61
CA VAL A 198 -2.57 14.35 -19.39
C VAL A 198 -1.97 15.72 -19.68
N VAL A 199 -2.67 16.76 -19.27
CA VAL A 199 -2.14 18.13 -19.28
C VAL A 199 -1.27 18.32 -18.05
N LEU A 200 0.04 18.53 -18.24
CA LEU A 200 1.03 18.58 -17.15
C LEU A 200 0.74 19.68 -16.11
N GLN A 201 0.11 20.77 -16.51
CA GLN A 201 -0.25 21.88 -15.62
C GLN A 201 -1.35 21.48 -14.62
N ASP A 202 -2.14 20.46 -14.93
CA ASP A 202 -3.23 19.99 -14.09
C ASP A 202 -2.77 18.93 -13.07
N VAL A 203 -1.55 18.42 -13.25
CA VAL A 203 -0.97 17.40 -12.40
C VAL A 203 -0.48 17.99 -11.08
N ARG A 204 -0.71 17.28 -9.98
CA ARG A 204 -0.14 17.61 -8.67
C ARG A 204 0.88 16.58 -8.23
N ALA A 205 2.06 17.09 -7.84
CA ALA A 205 3.03 16.32 -7.06
C ALA A 205 2.59 16.29 -5.60
N LEU A 206 2.72 15.13 -4.96
CA LEU A 206 2.34 14.91 -3.57
C LEU A 206 3.58 14.50 -2.76
N PRO A 207 4.48 15.44 -2.44
CA PRO A 207 5.60 15.13 -1.57
C PRO A 207 5.11 14.84 -0.15
N ALA A 208 5.70 13.81 0.48
CA ALA A 208 5.31 13.38 1.81
C ALA A 208 6.48 12.72 2.54
N GLY A 209 6.57 12.91 3.85
CA GLY A 209 7.52 12.23 4.73
C GLY A 209 6.90 11.04 5.46
N PRO A 210 7.72 10.26 6.19
CA PRO A 210 7.26 9.21 7.07
C PRO A 210 6.24 9.76 8.07
N GLY A 211 5.19 8.98 8.35
CA GLY A 211 4.05 9.42 9.17
C GLY A 211 2.86 9.90 8.36
N ALA A 212 3.07 10.30 7.12
CA ALA A 212 1.97 10.69 6.24
C ALA A 212 1.16 9.47 5.78
N VAL A 213 -0.11 9.72 5.46
CA VAL A 213 -1.03 8.78 4.82
C VAL A 213 -1.65 9.45 3.61
N MET A 214 -1.52 8.83 2.47
CA MET A 214 -2.13 9.27 1.24
C MET A 214 -3.19 8.26 0.81
N GLY A 215 -4.34 8.76 0.35
CA GLY A 215 -5.38 7.90 -0.19
C GLY A 215 -6.02 8.52 -1.41
N TRP A 216 -6.51 7.66 -2.31
CA TRP A 216 -7.22 8.09 -3.49
C TRP A 216 -8.32 7.11 -3.88
N ARG A 217 -9.34 7.61 -4.53
CA ARG A 217 -10.33 6.80 -5.24
C ARG A 217 -9.61 5.99 -6.31
N GLN A 218 -9.93 4.72 -6.44
CA GLN A 218 -9.23 3.83 -7.38
C GLN A 218 -9.41 4.22 -8.86
N ASP A 219 -10.40 5.06 -9.17
CA ASP A 219 -10.62 5.64 -10.49
C ASP A 219 -9.83 6.96 -10.73
N VAL A 220 -9.01 7.41 -9.78
CA VAL A 220 -8.12 8.58 -9.97
C VAL A 220 -6.86 8.18 -10.74
N TYR A 221 -6.50 8.99 -11.72
CA TYR A 221 -5.29 8.79 -12.50
C TYR A 221 -4.05 9.24 -11.71
N HIS A 222 -3.16 8.31 -11.44
CA HIS A 222 -2.00 8.55 -10.58
C HIS A 222 -0.78 7.72 -10.99
N TRP A 223 0.38 8.06 -10.44
CA TRP A 223 1.64 7.31 -10.64
C TRP A 223 2.72 7.67 -9.63
N GLY A 224 3.69 6.75 -9.44
CA GLY A 224 4.95 7.05 -8.80
C GLY A 224 5.98 7.48 -9.84
N SER A 225 6.54 8.66 -9.69
CA SER A 225 7.50 9.18 -10.65
C SER A 225 8.84 8.42 -10.63
N ARG A 226 9.64 8.66 -11.65
CA ARG A 226 11.02 8.19 -11.72
C ARG A 226 11.90 9.01 -10.79
N ALA A 227 12.79 8.33 -10.07
CA ALA A 227 13.83 9.01 -9.30
C ALA A 227 14.86 9.69 -10.21
N SER A 228 15.22 10.92 -9.86
CA SER A 228 16.34 11.63 -10.47
C SER A 228 17.65 11.02 -9.98
N ARG A 229 18.65 10.95 -10.86
CA ARG A 229 20.02 10.57 -10.48
C ARG A 229 20.65 11.50 -9.42
N HIS A 230 20.04 12.64 -9.18
CA HIS A 230 20.51 13.62 -8.19
C HIS A 230 19.82 13.47 -6.82
N ALA A 231 18.82 12.60 -6.71
CA ALA A 231 18.20 12.33 -5.43
C ALA A 231 19.21 11.68 -4.47
N SER A 232 19.17 12.10 -3.22
CA SER A 232 20.13 11.68 -2.19
C SER A 232 19.77 10.35 -1.54
N SER A 233 18.51 9.93 -1.63
CA SER A 233 17.99 8.76 -0.94
C SER A 233 16.90 8.04 -1.75
N PRO A 234 16.74 6.71 -1.57
CA PRO A 234 15.62 5.98 -2.17
C PRO A 234 14.29 6.40 -1.55
N ARG A 235 13.21 6.26 -2.33
CA ARG A 235 11.85 6.31 -1.84
C ARG A 235 11.40 4.89 -1.46
N ILE A 236 10.99 4.74 -0.21
CA ILE A 236 10.47 3.47 0.33
C ILE A 236 9.03 3.71 0.79
N SER A 237 8.12 2.82 0.41
CA SER A 237 6.70 2.99 0.71
C SER A 237 5.93 1.67 0.66
N LEU A 238 4.75 1.67 1.30
CA LEU A 238 3.77 0.58 1.26
C LEU A 238 2.48 1.07 0.60
N SER A 239 1.74 0.15 -0.02
CA SER A 239 0.38 0.39 -0.51
C SER A 239 -0.52 -0.82 -0.28
N LEU A 240 -1.78 -0.55 0.04
CA LEU A 240 -2.87 -1.53 0.12
C LEU A 240 -4.15 -0.93 -0.45
N GLU A 241 -5.03 -1.81 -0.90
CA GLU A 241 -6.32 -1.46 -1.45
C GLU A 241 -7.44 -2.02 -0.58
N PHE A 242 -8.52 -1.24 -0.44
CA PHE A 242 -9.66 -1.56 0.41
C PHE A 242 -10.96 -1.35 -0.35
N GLN A 243 -12.00 -2.08 0.05
CA GLN A 243 -13.34 -1.85 -0.45
C GLN A 243 -14.38 -1.89 0.67
N ASN A 244 -15.52 -1.26 0.41
CA ASN A 244 -16.73 -1.49 1.17
C ASN A 244 -17.26 -2.89 0.87
N ALA A 245 -17.33 -3.75 1.88
CA ALA A 245 -17.74 -5.15 1.74
C ALA A 245 -19.24 -5.34 1.47
N ALA A 246 -20.03 -4.26 1.35
CA ALA A 246 -21.39 -4.32 0.90
C ALA A 246 -21.53 -4.47 -0.62
N PHE A 247 -20.44 -4.25 -1.37
CA PHE A 247 -20.39 -4.39 -2.83
C PHE A 247 -19.75 -5.72 -3.24
N ASP A 248 -20.01 -6.11 -4.47
CA ASP A 248 -19.37 -7.29 -5.07
C ASP A 248 -17.83 -7.17 -5.01
N PRO A 249 -17.12 -8.28 -4.75
CA PRO A 249 -15.66 -8.27 -4.64
C PRO A 249 -14.97 -7.74 -5.89
N LEU A 250 -14.09 -6.75 -5.74
CA LEU A 250 -13.21 -6.27 -6.80
C LEU A 250 -11.94 -7.13 -6.96
N GLY A 251 -11.71 -8.05 -6.04
CA GLY A 251 -10.61 -9.02 -6.05
C GLY A 251 -10.86 -10.17 -5.09
N ASP A 252 -10.29 -11.33 -5.37
CA ASP A 252 -10.39 -12.54 -4.56
C ASP A 252 -9.02 -13.02 -4.06
N PRO A 253 -8.96 -13.51 -2.81
CA PRO A 253 -10.00 -13.47 -1.77
C PRO A 253 -10.11 -12.07 -1.15
N LEU A 254 -11.29 -11.70 -0.66
CA LEU A 254 -11.41 -10.57 0.26
C LEU A 254 -10.83 -10.98 1.61
N LEU A 255 -9.98 -10.09 2.17
CA LEU A 255 -9.31 -10.31 3.43
C LEU A 255 -9.98 -9.50 4.53
N ASP A 256 -9.95 -10.02 5.75
CA ASP A 256 -10.43 -9.32 6.93
C ASP A 256 -9.34 -8.37 7.45
N LEU A 257 -9.70 -7.12 7.69
CA LEU A 257 -8.79 -6.11 8.26
C LEU A 257 -8.41 -6.44 9.71
N GLU A 258 -9.31 -7.09 10.46
CA GLU A 258 -9.13 -7.44 11.89
C GLU A 258 -8.29 -8.70 12.09
N THR A 259 -8.32 -9.59 11.11
CA THR A 259 -7.65 -10.88 11.17
C THR A 259 -6.65 -11.00 10.01
N PRO A 260 -5.43 -10.47 10.19
CA PRO A 260 -4.41 -10.57 9.14
C PRO A 260 -4.19 -12.03 8.71
N PRO A 261 -3.90 -12.26 7.42
CA PRO A 261 -3.64 -13.61 6.91
C PRO A 261 -2.51 -14.31 7.67
N SER A 262 -2.58 -15.62 7.80
CA SER A 262 -1.50 -16.45 8.33
C SER A 262 -0.22 -16.34 7.48
N PHE A 263 0.90 -16.75 8.00
CA PHE A 263 2.18 -16.72 7.28
C PHE A 263 2.10 -17.41 5.90
N ASP A 264 1.48 -18.60 5.84
CA ASP A 264 1.36 -19.37 4.60
C ASP A 264 0.43 -18.66 3.59
N GLU A 265 -0.67 -18.07 4.07
CA GLU A 265 -1.57 -17.27 3.23
C GLU A 265 -0.86 -16.01 2.71
N ARG A 266 -0.08 -15.31 3.55
CA ARG A 266 0.73 -14.15 3.11
C ARG A 266 1.72 -14.55 2.04
N LEU A 267 2.37 -15.69 2.18
CA LEU A 267 3.31 -16.20 1.19
C LEU A 267 2.63 -16.45 -0.16
N LEU A 268 1.44 -17.07 -0.15
CA LEU A 268 0.63 -17.29 -1.35
C LEU A 268 0.17 -15.97 -1.97
N LEU A 269 -0.29 -15.02 -1.17
CA LEU A 269 -0.72 -13.71 -1.62
C LEU A 269 0.45 -12.95 -2.28
N ILE A 270 1.64 -12.93 -1.67
CA ILE A 270 2.84 -12.29 -2.23
C ILE A 270 3.21 -12.93 -3.57
N ALA A 271 3.25 -14.26 -3.65
CA ALA A 271 3.54 -14.96 -4.90
C ALA A 271 2.52 -14.63 -6.00
N GLY A 272 1.23 -14.51 -5.63
CA GLY A 272 0.16 -14.07 -6.52
C GLY A 272 0.35 -12.63 -7.02
N GLN A 273 0.77 -11.71 -6.14
CA GLN A 273 1.06 -10.33 -6.53
C GLN A 273 2.23 -10.25 -7.52
N PHE A 274 3.29 -11.01 -7.30
CA PHE A 274 4.43 -11.01 -8.22
C PHE A 274 4.05 -11.56 -9.60
N GLU A 275 3.26 -12.62 -9.66
CA GLU A 275 2.78 -13.14 -10.94
C GLU A 275 1.82 -12.14 -11.63
N LYS A 276 0.92 -11.50 -10.88
CA LYS A 276 -0.02 -10.49 -11.39
C LYS A 276 0.69 -9.27 -11.97
N TYR A 277 1.70 -8.74 -11.26
CA TYR A 277 2.37 -7.48 -11.61
C TYR A 277 3.71 -7.65 -12.33
N ARG A 278 4.07 -8.86 -12.77
CA ARG A 278 5.31 -9.11 -13.51
C ARG A 278 5.48 -8.27 -14.78
N HIS A 279 4.38 -7.80 -15.35
CA HIS A 279 4.38 -6.94 -16.54
C HIS A 279 4.62 -5.45 -16.20
N MET A 280 4.44 -5.05 -14.95
CA MET A 280 4.63 -3.68 -14.46
C MET A 280 6.02 -3.46 -13.87
N GLN A 281 6.64 -4.53 -13.39
CA GLN A 281 7.93 -4.49 -12.71
C GLN A 281 8.86 -5.57 -13.26
N ASN A 282 10.12 -5.20 -13.52
CA ASN A 282 11.16 -6.15 -13.91
C ASN A 282 11.45 -7.06 -12.72
N MET A 283 11.02 -8.32 -12.81
CA MET A 283 11.38 -9.38 -11.86
C MET A 283 12.32 -10.33 -12.54
N ASP A 284 13.30 -10.81 -11.79
CA ASP A 284 14.20 -11.84 -12.30
C ASP A 284 13.47 -13.19 -12.44
N ASP A 285 13.98 -14.02 -13.36
CA ASP A 285 13.37 -15.32 -13.67
C ASP A 285 13.35 -16.26 -12.46
N GLU A 286 14.27 -16.09 -11.53
CA GLU A 286 14.37 -16.90 -10.33
C GLU A 286 13.24 -16.57 -9.34
N THR A 287 12.99 -15.29 -9.11
CA THR A 287 11.84 -14.83 -8.30
C THR A 287 10.53 -15.35 -8.88
N LEU A 288 10.36 -15.27 -10.21
CA LEU A 288 9.16 -15.80 -10.88
C LEU A 288 9.04 -17.32 -10.74
N ALA A 289 10.13 -18.08 -10.92
CA ALA A 289 10.13 -19.53 -10.75
C ALA A 289 9.76 -19.94 -9.32
N TRP A 290 10.28 -19.22 -8.36
CA TRP A 290 9.94 -19.40 -6.94
C TRP A 290 8.44 -19.12 -6.67
N CYS A 291 7.89 -18.02 -7.18
CA CYS A 291 6.47 -17.71 -7.05
C CYS A 291 5.60 -18.82 -7.63
N GLN A 292 5.92 -19.30 -8.81
CA GLN A 292 5.19 -20.40 -9.45
C GLN A 292 5.26 -21.70 -8.65
N ALA A 293 6.40 -21.98 -8.01
CA ALA A 293 6.53 -23.15 -7.15
C ALA A 293 5.66 -23.03 -5.86
N ILE A 294 5.56 -21.84 -5.28
CA ILE A 294 4.68 -21.58 -4.14
C ILE A 294 3.21 -21.71 -4.51
N LEU A 295 2.80 -21.18 -5.67
CA LEU A 295 1.41 -21.22 -6.13
C LEU A 295 0.92 -22.61 -6.55
N LYS A 296 1.84 -23.54 -6.83
CA LYS A 296 1.51 -24.92 -7.19
C LYS A 296 1.41 -25.88 -5.99
N GLY A 297 1.82 -25.42 -4.79
CA GLY A 297 1.89 -26.23 -3.56
C GLY A 297 3.21 -26.93 -3.45
#